data_ff3c8aa6b025fd1d3673488605cdf6dc
#
_entry.id   ff3c8aa6b025fd1d3673488605cdf6dc
#
_cell.length_a   1.000
_cell.length_b   1.000
_cell.length_c   1.000
_cell.angle_alpha   90.00
_cell.angle_beta   90.00
_cell.angle_gamma   90.00
#
_symmetry.space_group_name_H-M   'P 1'
#
loop_
_entity.id
_entity.type
_entity.pdbx_description
1 polymer ?
#
loop_
_entity_poly.entity_id
_entity_poly.type
_entity_poly.pdbx_seq_one_letter_code
_entity_poly.pdbx_strand_id
1 'polypeptide(L)'
;MKEKYGYGGWINLDHHKTGCARMMKDEHFFREVESNCWDPGVRMNECDDHGVDVQVLSTVPVMFNYWAKPDDALDISKILNNHIAAIVVEFPKQFTGLGTIPLQEPEKAIMELQRCIHELDLVGVQIGSNVNGTNLSDESLFSVFEAAADLGAAIFIHPWDIMGKEEMEKYWLPWLVGMPAETSRAICSMIFGGVFERLPNLRVAFAHGGGSFPATAGRIQQGYDVRPDLCAIDNQVNPKNYLGKFWVDSLVHDGDALDFLIKKIGADKIALGSDYPFPLGELEPGKLIESMDYPDEQKDKLLFQNAMDWLGLPSNYFS
;
A
#
# COMPACT_ATOMS: atom_id res chain seq x y z
N MET A 1 18.39 17.17 1.87
CA MET A 1 17.34 17.27 2.90
C MET A 1 17.88 17.76 4.24
N LYS A 2 18.93 17.14 4.82
CA LYS A 2 19.52 17.57 6.11
C LYS A 2 19.90 19.05 6.13
N GLU A 3 20.54 19.55 5.07
CA GLU A 3 20.89 20.99 4.95
C GLU A 3 19.65 21.89 4.82
N LYS A 4 18.63 21.44 4.09
CA LYS A 4 17.41 22.20 3.85
C LYS A 4 16.58 22.37 5.11
N TYR A 5 16.42 21.30 5.92
CA TYR A 5 15.51 21.28 7.07
C TYR A 5 16.24 21.45 8.42
N GLY A 6 17.57 21.34 8.44
CA GLY A 6 18.38 21.54 9.64
C GLY A 6 18.41 20.34 10.61
N TYR A 7 17.91 19.16 10.21
CA TYR A 7 17.99 17.93 11.01
C TYR A 7 18.12 16.68 10.13
N GLY A 8 18.61 15.57 10.71
CA GLY A 8 18.84 14.31 10.02
C GLY A 8 17.62 13.38 10.03
N GLY A 9 17.83 12.13 9.59
CA GLY A 9 16.82 11.08 9.48
C GLY A 9 16.28 10.90 8.06
N TRP A 10 16.69 11.72 7.12
CA TRP A 10 16.26 11.70 5.72
C TRP A 10 16.98 10.63 4.91
N ILE A 11 16.23 10.00 4.01
CA ILE A 11 16.82 9.10 3.01
C ILE A 11 17.49 9.91 1.91
N ASN A 12 18.65 9.45 1.49
CA ASN A 12 19.35 9.92 0.29
C ASN A 12 19.88 8.73 -0.51
N LEU A 13 20.10 8.93 -1.80
CA LEU A 13 20.70 7.95 -2.69
C LEU A 13 22.17 8.32 -2.96
N ASP A 14 23.07 7.42 -2.58
CA ASP A 14 24.50 7.49 -2.91
C ASP A 14 24.74 6.63 -4.16
N HIS A 15 24.85 7.26 -5.33
CA HIS A 15 25.10 6.61 -6.61
C HIS A 15 26.56 6.19 -6.73
N HIS A 16 26.93 5.09 -6.09
CA HIS A 16 28.30 4.61 -5.96
C HIS A 16 28.80 3.81 -7.18
N LYS A 17 27.88 3.31 -8.02
CA LYS A 17 28.18 2.64 -9.30
C LYS A 17 27.05 2.85 -10.31
N THR A 18 27.35 2.68 -11.59
CA THR A 18 26.36 2.78 -12.68
C THR A 18 25.21 1.80 -12.45
N GLY A 19 23.96 2.28 -12.52
CA GLY A 19 22.75 1.49 -12.36
C GLY A 19 22.41 1.08 -10.93
N CYS A 20 23.21 1.49 -9.91
CA CYS A 20 22.95 1.15 -8.52
C CYS A 20 23.16 2.36 -7.60
N ALA A 21 22.39 2.40 -6.52
CA ALA A 21 22.56 3.38 -5.46
C ALA A 21 22.39 2.74 -4.08
N ARG A 22 23.09 3.28 -3.09
CA ARG A 22 22.86 2.97 -1.69
C ARG A 22 21.82 3.91 -1.14
N MET A 23 20.74 3.38 -0.63
CA MET A 23 19.83 4.15 0.21
C MET A 23 20.48 4.34 1.57
N MET A 24 20.75 5.59 1.90
CA MET A 24 21.38 5.98 3.16
C MET A 24 20.38 6.74 4.02
N LYS A 25 20.29 6.41 5.29
CA LYS A 25 19.61 7.24 6.30
C LYS A 25 20.68 7.98 7.09
N ASP A 26 20.86 9.26 6.79
CA ASP A 26 22.05 10.01 7.17
C ASP A 26 23.34 9.30 6.69
N GLU A 27 24.19 8.83 7.62
CA GLU A 27 25.44 8.08 7.31
C GLU A 27 25.26 6.56 7.42
N HIS A 28 24.04 6.09 7.75
CA HIS A 28 23.78 4.67 7.95
C HIS A 28 23.24 4.03 6.67
N PHE A 29 23.87 2.94 6.25
CA PHE A 29 23.40 2.14 5.13
C PHE A 29 22.04 1.49 5.48
N PHE A 30 21.04 1.67 4.60
CA PHE A 30 19.74 1.06 4.72
C PHE A 30 19.58 -0.14 3.77
N ARG A 31 19.78 0.08 2.46
CA ARG A 31 19.82 -0.98 1.45
C ARG A 31 20.46 -0.49 0.14
N GLU A 32 20.89 -1.41 -0.69
CA GLU A 32 21.23 -1.15 -2.09
C GLU A 32 19.98 -1.28 -2.95
N VAL A 33 19.82 -0.40 -3.94
CA VAL A 33 18.73 -0.38 -4.92
C VAL A 33 19.31 -0.22 -6.32
N GLU A 34 18.62 -0.76 -7.30
CA GLU A 34 18.98 -0.67 -8.71
C GLU A 34 18.21 0.45 -9.42
N SER A 35 18.61 0.76 -10.66
CA SER A 35 18.04 1.87 -11.43
C SER A 35 16.54 1.72 -11.71
N ASN A 36 15.99 0.52 -11.71
CA ASN A 36 14.56 0.27 -11.78
C ASN A 36 13.74 0.91 -10.63
N CYS A 37 14.40 1.34 -9.55
CA CYS A 37 13.75 2.13 -8.49
C CYS A 37 13.51 3.60 -8.86
N TRP A 38 14.19 4.14 -9.89
CA TRP A 38 14.09 5.57 -10.25
C TRP A 38 14.09 5.86 -11.75
N ASP A 39 14.45 4.90 -12.60
CA ASP A 39 14.50 5.05 -14.05
C ASP A 39 13.29 4.37 -14.70
N PRO A 40 12.32 5.14 -15.23
CA PRO A 40 11.13 4.57 -15.86
C PRO A 40 11.44 3.77 -17.11
N GLY A 41 12.51 4.10 -17.86
CA GLY A 41 12.91 3.36 -19.04
C GLY A 41 13.39 1.95 -18.71
N VAL A 42 14.16 1.79 -17.63
CA VAL A 42 14.55 0.47 -17.12
C VAL A 42 13.33 -0.33 -16.68
N ARG A 43 12.39 0.31 -15.94
CA ARG A 43 11.14 -0.33 -15.52
C ARG A 43 10.32 -0.84 -16.69
N MET A 44 10.13 -0.01 -17.72
CA MET A 44 9.36 -0.42 -18.90
C MET A 44 9.97 -1.64 -19.58
N ASN A 45 11.29 -1.66 -19.78
CA ASN A 45 11.96 -2.80 -20.39
C ASN A 45 11.77 -4.09 -19.57
N GLU A 46 11.91 -4.01 -18.24
CA GLU A 46 11.71 -5.15 -17.35
C GLU A 46 10.23 -5.59 -17.32
N CYS A 47 9.29 -4.66 -17.41
CA CYS A 47 7.86 -4.97 -17.53
C CYS A 47 7.54 -5.68 -18.85
N ASP A 48 8.07 -5.18 -19.96
CA ASP A 48 7.89 -5.77 -21.30
C ASP A 48 8.45 -7.21 -21.33
N ASP A 49 9.62 -7.46 -20.70
CA ASP A 49 10.24 -8.77 -20.61
C ASP A 49 9.38 -9.78 -19.80
N HIS A 50 8.52 -9.30 -18.91
CA HIS A 50 7.68 -10.12 -18.04
C HIS A 50 6.17 -10.01 -18.35
N GLY A 51 5.78 -9.34 -19.42
CA GLY A 51 4.39 -9.23 -19.88
C GLY A 51 3.51 -8.35 -18.97
N VAL A 52 4.10 -7.34 -18.33
CA VAL A 52 3.38 -6.36 -17.51
C VAL A 52 3.10 -5.11 -18.32
N ASP A 53 1.85 -4.91 -18.74
CA ASP A 53 1.45 -3.77 -19.56
C ASP A 53 1.42 -2.44 -18.79
N VAL A 54 0.96 -2.48 -17.52
CA VAL A 54 0.76 -1.28 -16.69
C VAL A 54 1.25 -1.49 -15.26
N GLN A 55 1.95 -0.49 -14.71
CA GLN A 55 2.32 -0.44 -13.31
C GLN A 55 1.67 0.74 -12.58
N VAL A 56 1.27 0.49 -11.33
CA VAL A 56 0.86 1.53 -10.38
C VAL A 56 2.08 1.94 -9.57
N LEU A 57 2.60 3.13 -9.84
CA LEU A 57 3.78 3.65 -9.15
C LEU A 57 3.40 4.20 -7.76
N SER A 58 4.22 3.93 -6.77
CA SER A 58 4.13 4.53 -5.44
C SER A 58 5.51 4.69 -4.82
N THR A 59 5.63 5.53 -3.79
CA THR A 59 6.91 5.69 -3.09
C THR A 59 7.21 4.49 -2.20
N VAL A 60 8.50 4.19 -1.98
CA VAL A 60 8.88 3.17 -1.01
C VAL A 60 8.50 3.62 0.41
N PRO A 61 7.98 2.75 1.29
CA PRO A 61 7.41 3.14 2.59
C PRO A 61 8.34 3.91 3.52
N VAL A 62 9.66 3.72 3.42
CA VAL A 62 10.64 4.51 4.19
C VAL A 62 10.53 6.02 3.92
N MET A 63 9.86 6.42 2.83
CA MET A 63 9.64 7.81 2.42
C MET A 63 8.33 8.41 2.93
N PHE A 64 7.52 7.70 3.74
CA PHE A 64 6.33 8.29 4.38
C PHE A 64 6.66 9.44 5.33
N ASN A 65 7.83 9.39 5.97
CA ASN A 65 8.38 10.47 6.80
C ASN A 65 7.46 10.98 7.91
N TYR A 66 6.59 10.13 8.49
CA TYR A 66 5.66 10.53 9.56
C TYR A 66 6.37 11.04 10.84
N TRP A 67 7.64 10.68 11.02
CA TRP A 67 8.51 11.16 12.09
C TRP A 67 8.95 12.62 11.93
N ALA A 68 8.84 13.18 10.71
CA ALA A 68 9.32 14.53 10.40
C ALA A 68 8.31 15.60 10.82
N LYS A 69 8.78 16.85 10.92
CA LYS A 69 7.88 17.99 11.13
C LYS A 69 6.88 18.06 9.99
N PRO A 70 5.59 18.37 10.25
CA PRO A 70 4.53 18.34 9.25
C PRO A 70 4.80 19.14 7.97
N ASP A 71 5.37 20.34 8.08
CA ASP A 71 5.70 21.18 6.92
C ASP A 71 6.81 20.57 6.06
N ASP A 72 7.83 19.99 6.69
CA ASP A 72 8.94 19.36 6.00
C ASP A 72 8.49 18.04 5.33
N ALA A 73 7.62 17.28 6.00
CA ALA A 73 7.01 16.08 5.44
C ALA A 73 6.11 16.41 4.23
N LEU A 74 5.31 17.49 4.31
CA LEU A 74 4.50 17.98 3.19
C LEU A 74 5.38 18.37 1.98
N ASP A 75 6.48 19.08 2.23
CA ASP A 75 7.39 19.50 1.16
C ASP A 75 8.03 18.28 0.45
N ILE A 76 8.44 17.26 1.20
CA ILE A 76 8.93 15.99 0.63
C ILE A 76 7.81 15.26 -0.14
N SER A 77 6.60 15.18 0.42
CA SER A 77 5.47 14.57 -0.26
C SER A 77 5.22 15.22 -1.61
N LYS A 78 5.24 16.55 -1.68
CA LYS A 78 5.10 17.29 -2.96
C LYS A 78 6.20 16.96 -3.96
N ILE A 79 7.45 16.84 -3.52
CA ILE A 79 8.57 16.47 -4.40
C ILE A 79 8.36 15.08 -4.99
N LEU A 80 8.01 14.10 -4.15
CA LEU A 80 7.78 12.71 -4.57
C LEU A 80 6.57 12.59 -5.50
N ASN A 81 5.46 13.23 -5.15
CA ASN A 81 4.23 13.19 -5.93
C ASN A 81 4.40 13.86 -7.30
N ASN A 82 5.10 15.00 -7.36
CA ASN A 82 5.43 15.64 -8.64
C ASN A 82 6.30 14.75 -9.52
N HIS A 83 7.25 14.01 -8.94
CA HIS A 83 8.08 13.08 -9.69
C HIS A 83 7.26 11.92 -10.26
N ILE A 84 6.39 11.29 -9.46
CA ILE A 84 5.50 10.22 -9.93
C ILE A 84 4.58 10.75 -11.05
N ALA A 85 3.94 11.90 -10.83
CA ALA A 85 3.06 12.52 -11.82
C ALA A 85 3.77 12.83 -13.14
N ALA A 86 5.01 13.31 -13.09
CA ALA A 86 5.80 13.56 -14.30
C ALA A 86 6.04 12.28 -15.12
N ILE A 87 6.32 11.17 -14.47
CA ILE A 87 6.46 9.86 -15.13
C ILE A 87 5.14 9.40 -15.75
N VAL A 88 4.03 9.54 -15.01
CA VAL A 88 2.69 9.18 -15.52
C VAL A 88 2.31 10.02 -16.75
N VAL A 89 2.60 11.32 -16.75
CA VAL A 89 2.36 12.20 -17.90
C VAL A 89 3.23 11.83 -19.10
N GLU A 90 4.46 11.41 -18.88
CA GLU A 90 5.38 10.99 -19.94
C GLU A 90 5.01 9.64 -20.56
N PHE A 91 4.51 8.70 -19.74
CA PHE A 91 4.18 7.33 -20.15
C PHE A 91 2.77 6.91 -19.67
N PRO A 92 1.69 7.57 -20.17
CA PRO A 92 0.34 7.43 -19.62
C PRO A 92 -0.33 6.07 -19.91
N LYS A 93 0.23 5.27 -20.81
CA LYS A 93 -0.25 3.92 -21.11
C LYS A 93 0.44 2.81 -20.30
N GLN A 94 1.60 3.11 -19.74
CA GLN A 94 2.42 2.17 -18.97
C GLN A 94 2.36 2.41 -17.46
N PHE A 95 2.05 3.65 -17.05
CA PHE A 95 2.05 4.01 -15.64
C PHE A 95 0.79 4.75 -15.22
N THR A 96 0.35 4.47 -14.00
CA THR A 96 -0.47 5.36 -13.17
C THR A 96 0.20 5.48 -11.81
N GLY A 97 -0.30 6.34 -10.91
CA GLY A 97 0.42 6.61 -9.69
C GLY A 97 -0.44 6.85 -8.47
N LEU A 98 0.11 6.46 -7.32
CA LEU A 98 -0.36 6.80 -5.99
C LEU A 98 0.59 7.81 -5.36
N GLY A 99 0.06 8.89 -4.84
CA GLY A 99 0.83 9.86 -4.08
C GLY A 99 1.17 9.39 -2.67
N THR A 100 1.95 10.20 -1.96
CA THR A 100 2.19 10.06 -0.52
C THR A 100 1.78 11.34 0.19
N ILE A 101 1.29 11.23 1.43
CA ILE A 101 0.75 12.36 2.19
C ILE A 101 1.31 12.38 3.62
N PRO A 102 1.48 13.56 4.25
CA PRO A 102 1.99 13.69 5.60
C PRO A 102 0.89 13.37 6.64
N LEU A 103 0.57 12.07 6.81
CA LEU A 103 -0.58 11.59 7.57
C LEU A 103 -0.53 11.95 9.07
N GLN A 104 0.65 12.32 9.61
CA GLN A 104 0.80 12.85 10.98
C GLN A 104 0.16 14.23 11.19
N GLU A 105 -0.26 14.91 10.11
CA GLU A 105 -0.97 16.19 10.15
C GLU A 105 -2.15 16.15 9.18
N PRO A 106 -3.35 15.75 9.64
CA PRO A 106 -4.51 15.48 8.78
C PRO A 106 -4.90 16.62 7.84
N GLU A 107 -4.84 17.88 8.27
CA GLU A 107 -5.16 19.03 7.41
C GLU A 107 -4.20 19.12 6.21
N LYS A 108 -2.90 18.92 6.45
CA LYS A 108 -1.90 18.92 5.39
C LYS A 108 -2.00 17.66 4.50
N ALA A 109 -2.37 16.53 5.10
CA ALA A 109 -2.61 15.29 4.36
C ALA A 109 -3.78 15.46 3.39
N ILE A 110 -4.89 16.06 3.83
CA ILE A 110 -6.05 16.34 2.98
C ILE A 110 -5.70 17.32 1.84
N MET A 111 -4.97 18.40 2.14
CA MET A 111 -4.51 19.35 1.12
C MET A 111 -3.69 18.65 0.02
N GLU A 112 -2.74 17.81 0.42
CA GLU A 112 -1.88 17.10 -0.54
C GLU A 112 -2.63 15.99 -1.28
N LEU A 113 -3.56 15.29 -0.62
CA LEU A 113 -4.47 14.35 -1.27
C LEU A 113 -5.30 15.03 -2.37
N GLN A 114 -5.93 16.17 -2.08
CA GLN A 114 -6.68 16.96 -3.06
C GLN A 114 -5.79 17.38 -4.24
N ARG A 115 -4.56 17.81 -3.95
CA ARG A 115 -3.60 18.16 -5.00
C ARG A 115 -3.22 16.94 -5.87
N CYS A 116 -2.99 15.78 -5.26
CA CYS A 116 -2.72 14.54 -5.98
C CYS A 116 -3.82 14.22 -6.98
N ILE A 117 -5.09 14.35 -6.58
CA ILE A 117 -6.23 14.00 -7.43
C ILE A 117 -6.52 15.10 -8.48
N HIS A 118 -6.56 16.37 -8.08
CA HIS A 118 -7.07 17.45 -8.95
C HIS A 118 -6.01 18.12 -9.82
N GLU A 119 -4.75 18.12 -9.40
CA GLU A 119 -3.68 18.83 -10.10
C GLU A 119 -2.67 17.87 -10.74
N LEU A 120 -2.47 16.69 -10.17
CA LEU A 120 -1.46 15.74 -10.60
C LEU A 120 -2.03 14.53 -11.34
N ASP A 121 -3.35 14.39 -11.43
CA ASP A 121 -4.05 13.24 -12.03
C ASP A 121 -3.60 11.88 -11.47
N LEU A 122 -3.16 11.84 -10.21
CA LEU A 122 -2.90 10.60 -9.50
C LEU A 122 -4.23 9.98 -9.06
N VAL A 123 -4.30 8.65 -9.02
CA VAL A 123 -5.55 7.93 -8.77
C VAL A 123 -5.84 7.66 -7.29
N GLY A 124 -4.92 8.03 -6.42
CA GLY A 124 -5.04 7.83 -4.98
C GLY A 124 -3.73 8.07 -4.26
N VAL A 125 -3.60 7.49 -3.06
CA VAL A 125 -2.41 7.62 -2.22
C VAL A 125 -2.02 6.28 -1.57
N GLN A 126 -0.72 6.11 -1.31
CA GLN A 126 -0.19 5.06 -0.46
C GLN A 126 0.09 5.63 0.92
N ILE A 127 -0.34 4.91 1.96
CA ILE A 127 -0.12 5.26 3.37
C ILE A 127 0.45 4.09 4.17
N GLY A 128 1.01 4.39 5.34
CA GLY A 128 1.46 3.38 6.29
C GLY A 128 0.32 2.74 7.09
N SER A 129 0.56 1.57 7.62
CA SER A 129 -0.36 0.81 8.49
C SER A 129 -0.62 1.47 9.83
N ASN A 130 0.20 2.42 10.21
CA ASN A 130 0.07 3.26 11.40
C ASN A 130 0.82 4.58 11.21
N VAL A 131 0.57 5.55 12.08
CA VAL A 131 1.21 6.86 12.09
C VAL A 131 1.92 7.05 13.43
N ASN A 132 3.24 6.83 13.48
CA ASN A 132 4.03 6.94 14.71
C ASN A 132 3.43 6.13 15.89
N GLY A 133 2.96 4.91 15.61
CA GLY A 133 2.31 4.02 16.57
C GLY A 133 0.81 4.24 16.75
N THR A 134 0.23 5.31 16.24
CA THR A 134 -1.22 5.56 16.23
C THR A 134 -1.90 4.68 15.19
N ASN A 135 -2.94 3.94 15.59
CA ASN A 135 -3.70 3.07 14.70
C ASN A 135 -4.57 3.86 13.72
N LEU A 136 -4.89 3.25 12.57
CA LEU A 136 -5.73 3.87 11.53
C LEU A 136 -7.20 4.07 11.95
N SER A 137 -7.61 3.54 13.11
CA SER A 137 -8.92 3.80 13.74
C SER A 137 -8.97 5.11 14.53
N ASP A 138 -7.85 5.79 14.72
CA ASP A 138 -7.83 7.03 15.51
C ASP A 138 -8.70 8.11 14.85
N GLU A 139 -9.56 8.75 15.64
CA GLU A 139 -10.53 9.73 15.13
C GLU A 139 -9.85 10.94 14.47
N SER A 140 -8.63 11.27 14.85
CA SER A 140 -7.85 12.34 14.20
C SER A 140 -7.56 12.05 12.73
N LEU A 141 -7.50 10.77 12.32
CA LEU A 141 -7.24 10.35 10.94
C LEU A 141 -8.53 10.24 10.10
N PHE A 142 -9.70 10.21 10.74
CA PHE A 142 -10.96 9.92 10.06
C PHE A 142 -11.27 10.93 8.93
N SER A 143 -10.99 12.21 9.13
CA SER A 143 -11.21 13.25 8.12
C SER A 143 -10.40 13.03 6.83
N VAL A 144 -9.25 12.37 6.92
CA VAL A 144 -8.44 12.01 5.73
C VAL A 144 -9.13 10.89 4.94
N PHE A 145 -9.68 9.88 5.62
CA PHE A 145 -10.46 8.81 4.96
C PHE A 145 -11.76 9.34 4.36
N GLU A 146 -12.43 10.25 5.04
CA GLU A 146 -13.63 10.94 4.52
C GLU A 146 -13.30 11.73 3.24
N ALA A 147 -12.24 12.53 3.26
CA ALA A 147 -11.78 13.26 2.08
C ALA A 147 -11.41 12.30 0.92
N ALA A 148 -10.78 11.16 1.20
CA ALA A 148 -10.47 10.16 0.17
C ALA A 148 -11.74 9.54 -0.42
N ALA A 149 -12.74 9.24 0.40
CA ALA A 149 -14.02 8.71 -0.06
C ALA A 149 -14.77 9.73 -0.93
N ASP A 150 -14.81 11.00 -0.53
CA ASP A 150 -15.47 12.10 -1.26
C ASP A 150 -14.80 12.37 -2.62
N LEU A 151 -13.48 12.29 -2.67
CA LEU A 151 -12.69 12.46 -3.90
C LEU A 151 -12.74 11.21 -4.79
N GLY A 152 -13.25 10.08 -4.29
CA GLY A 152 -13.13 8.79 -4.95
C GLY A 152 -11.68 8.34 -5.12
N ALA A 153 -10.77 8.75 -4.24
CA ALA A 153 -9.37 8.38 -4.28
C ALA A 153 -9.17 6.96 -3.75
N ALA A 154 -8.29 6.18 -4.40
CA ALA A 154 -7.88 4.89 -3.90
C ALA A 154 -6.86 5.04 -2.77
N ILE A 155 -6.94 4.20 -1.75
CA ILE A 155 -5.94 4.13 -0.68
C ILE A 155 -5.26 2.77 -0.74
N PHE A 156 -3.91 2.76 -0.79
CA PHE A 156 -3.10 1.58 -0.60
C PHE A 156 -2.44 1.62 0.76
N ILE A 157 -2.64 0.61 1.59
CA ILE A 157 -2.06 0.53 2.93
C ILE A 157 -0.92 -0.48 2.93
N HIS A 158 0.29 0.03 3.15
CA HIS A 158 1.50 -0.78 3.24
C HIS A 158 1.98 -0.87 4.69
N PRO A 159 2.44 -2.05 5.18
CA PRO A 159 3.00 -2.18 6.52
C PRO A 159 4.20 -1.25 6.73
N TRP A 160 4.16 -0.50 7.80
CA TRP A 160 5.19 0.47 8.17
C TRP A 160 5.36 0.54 9.68
N ASP A 161 6.57 0.88 10.14
CA ASP A 161 6.95 0.99 11.56
C ASP A 161 6.44 -0.19 12.39
N ILE A 162 7.00 -1.34 12.08
CA ILE A 162 6.54 -2.67 12.47
C ILE A 162 6.61 -2.84 13.99
N MET A 163 5.52 -3.30 14.61
CA MET A 163 5.48 -3.63 16.02
C MET A 163 6.48 -4.73 16.38
N GLY A 164 7.13 -4.64 17.54
CA GLY A 164 8.03 -5.69 18.05
C GLY A 164 9.29 -5.89 17.22
N LYS A 165 9.71 -4.91 16.44
CA LYS A 165 10.91 -4.99 15.60
C LYS A 165 12.19 -5.24 16.42
N GLU A 166 12.20 -4.83 17.66
CA GLU A 166 13.32 -4.98 18.59
C GLU A 166 13.56 -6.47 18.98
N GLU A 167 12.52 -7.29 18.96
CA GLU A 167 12.59 -8.74 19.21
C GLU A 167 12.86 -9.54 17.92
N MET A 168 12.91 -8.87 16.78
CA MET A 168 12.99 -9.49 15.44
C MET A 168 14.31 -9.18 14.69
N GLU A 169 15.42 -8.93 15.38
CA GLU A 169 16.68 -8.49 14.77
C GLU A 169 17.32 -9.51 13.80
N LYS A 170 17.02 -10.80 13.96
CA LYS A 170 17.62 -11.89 13.17
C LYS A 170 16.62 -12.47 12.17
N TYR A 171 17.17 -13.21 11.18
CA TYR A 171 16.41 -14.03 10.23
C TYR A 171 15.43 -13.23 9.35
N TRP A 172 15.67 -11.93 9.22
CA TRP A 172 14.79 -11.04 8.46
C TRP A 172 13.32 -11.03 8.95
N LEU A 173 13.10 -11.38 10.21
CA LEU A 173 11.77 -11.53 10.82
C LEU A 173 10.89 -10.27 10.73
N PRO A 174 11.40 -9.03 10.75
CA PRO A 174 10.54 -7.88 10.56
C PRO A 174 9.75 -7.93 9.24
N TRP A 175 10.37 -8.42 8.15
CA TRP A 175 9.69 -8.58 6.85
C TRP A 175 8.85 -9.85 6.79
N LEU A 176 9.37 -10.98 7.31
CA LEU A 176 8.72 -12.29 7.17
C LEU A 176 7.53 -12.49 8.14
N VAL A 177 7.57 -11.88 9.31
CA VAL A 177 6.56 -12.04 10.37
C VAL A 177 5.94 -10.70 10.76
N GLY A 178 6.76 -9.67 10.93
CA GLY A 178 6.33 -8.37 11.40
C GLY A 178 5.40 -7.65 10.42
N MET A 179 5.73 -7.60 9.13
CA MET A 179 4.88 -6.98 8.12
C MET A 179 3.50 -7.64 8.00
N PRO A 180 3.36 -8.98 7.91
CA PRO A 180 2.05 -9.61 7.93
C PRO A 180 1.22 -9.33 9.20
N ALA A 181 1.85 -9.27 10.36
CA ALA A 181 1.17 -8.93 11.61
C ALA A 181 0.72 -7.47 11.64
N GLU A 182 1.56 -6.57 11.14
CA GLU A 182 1.27 -5.13 11.07
C GLU A 182 0.09 -4.84 10.12
N THR A 183 0.06 -5.47 8.95
CA THR A 183 -1.09 -5.36 8.02
C THR A 183 -2.38 -5.85 8.69
N SER A 184 -2.31 -6.96 9.43
CA SER A 184 -3.49 -7.47 10.17
C SER A 184 -3.97 -6.49 11.23
N ARG A 185 -3.06 -5.82 11.95
CA ARG A 185 -3.40 -4.77 12.92
C ARG A 185 -4.12 -3.61 12.24
N ALA A 186 -3.63 -3.16 11.08
CA ALA A 186 -4.26 -2.09 10.30
C ALA A 186 -5.69 -2.45 9.89
N ILE A 187 -5.89 -3.64 9.31
CA ILE A 187 -7.23 -4.13 8.92
C ILE A 187 -8.17 -4.19 10.13
N CYS A 188 -7.72 -4.81 11.23
CA CYS A 188 -8.52 -4.91 12.46
C CYS A 188 -8.88 -3.53 13.02
N SER A 189 -7.93 -2.59 13.04
CA SER A 189 -8.18 -1.25 13.55
C SER A 189 -9.26 -0.53 12.73
N MET A 190 -9.20 -0.60 11.40
CA MET A 190 -10.22 0.02 10.53
C MET A 190 -11.59 -0.66 10.65
N ILE A 191 -11.64 -1.98 10.83
CA ILE A 191 -12.89 -2.71 11.04
C ILE A 191 -13.51 -2.34 12.39
N PHE A 192 -12.77 -2.49 13.49
CA PHE A 192 -13.28 -2.27 14.83
C PHE A 192 -13.52 -0.78 15.14
N GLY A 193 -12.74 0.12 14.56
CA GLY A 193 -12.96 1.57 14.62
C GLY A 193 -14.09 2.07 13.71
N GLY A 194 -14.74 1.17 12.95
CA GLY A 194 -15.92 1.51 12.15
C GLY A 194 -15.64 2.36 10.90
N VAL A 195 -14.39 2.44 10.43
CA VAL A 195 -14.05 3.23 9.25
C VAL A 195 -14.84 2.77 8.02
N PHE A 196 -14.90 1.46 7.76
CA PHE A 196 -15.66 0.91 6.64
C PHE A 196 -17.17 0.99 6.81
N GLU A 197 -17.68 1.07 8.03
CA GLU A 197 -19.11 1.26 8.32
C GLU A 197 -19.54 2.70 8.05
N ARG A 198 -18.71 3.64 8.49
CA ARG A 198 -18.94 5.08 8.30
C ARG A 198 -18.71 5.53 6.85
N LEU A 199 -17.78 4.86 6.14
CA LEU A 199 -17.36 5.20 4.77
C LEU A 199 -17.48 3.98 3.82
N PRO A 200 -18.69 3.53 3.48
CA PRO A 200 -18.91 2.31 2.69
C PRO A 200 -18.38 2.39 1.24
N ASN A 201 -18.13 3.60 0.74
CA ASN A 201 -17.59 3.84 -0.61
C ASN A 201 -16.06 4.03 -0.62
N LEU A 202 -15.39 3.98 0.54
CA LEU A 202 -13.95 4.13 0.63
C LEU A 202 -13.24 2.94 -0.03
N ARG A 203 -12.37 3.23 -1.01
CA ARG A 203 -11.62 2.21 -1.73
C ARG A 203 -10.24 2.00 -1.11
N VAL A 204 -10.10 0.93 -0.34
CA VAL A 204 -8.86 0.56 0.35
C VAL A 204 -8.36 -0.78 -0.13
N ALA A 205 -7.08 -0.87 -0.44
CA ALA A 205 -6.36 -2.13 -0.63
C ALA A 205 -5.22 -2.26 0.39
N PHE A 206 -4.99 -3.48 0.85
CA PHE A 206 -3.91 -3.81 1.79
C PHE A 206 -2.87 -4.69 1.11
N ALA A 207 -1.61 -4.39 1.36
CA ALA A 207 -0.47 -5.11 0.82
C ALA A 207 -0.36 -6.56 1.34
N HIS A 208 0.31 -7.39 0.54
CA HIS A 208 0.76 -8.76 0.89
C HIS A 208 -0.40 -9.67 1.30
N GLY A 209 -1.43 -9.75 0.44
CA GLY A 209 -2.61 -10.58 0.67
C GLY A 209 -3.41 -10.23 1.92
N GLY A 210 -3.26 -9.01 2.46
CA GLY A 210 -3.82 -8.62 3.75
C GLY A 210 -3.08 -9.19 4.96
N GLY A 211 -1.83 -9.61 4.76
CA GLY A 211 -0.96 -10.13 5.81
C GLY A 211 -1.49 -11.42 6.45
N SER A 212 -1.46 -11.51 7.76
CA SER A 212 -2.00 -12.67 8.50
C SER A 212 -3.52 -12.58 8.76
N PHE A 213 -4.19 -11.46 8.37
CA PHE A 213 -5.61 -11.26 8.64
C PHE A 213 -6.52 -12.36 8.08
N PRO A 214 -6.41 -12.81 6.81
CA PRO A 214 -7.27 -13.85 6.28
C PRO A 214 -7.19 -15.15 7.07
N ALA A 215 -6.01 -15.54 7.53
CA ALA A 215 -5.79 -16.75 8.34
C ALA A 215 -6.31 -16.60 9.78
N THR A 216 -6.29 -15.39 10.33
CA THR A 216 -6.73 -15.10 11.71
C THR A 216 -8.17 -14.63 11.79
N ALA A 217 -8.89 -14.45 10.69
CA ALA A 217 -10.27 -13.95 10.64
C ALA A 217 -11.24 -14.73 11.55
N GLY A 218 -11.06 -16.06 11.65
CA GLY A 218 -11.86 -16.89 12.56
C GLY A 218 -11.60 -16.58 14.03
N ARG A 219 -10.36 -16.30 14.43
CA ARG A 219 -10.00 -15.88 15.80
C ARG A 219 -10.55 -14.49 16.11
N ILE A 220 -10.49 -13.58 15.16
CA ILE A 220 -11.02 -12.21 15.28
C ILE A 220 -12.51 -12.26 15.49
N GLN A 221 -13.23 -13.07 14.70
CA GLN A 221 -14.67 -13.32 14.86
C GLN A 221 -14.98 -13.91 16.24
N GLN A 222 -14.27 -14.94 16.66
CA GLN A 222 -14.50 -15.56 17.98
C GLN A 222 -14.27 -14.56 19.12
N GLY A 223 -13.25 -13.70 19.00
CA GLY A 223 -12.99 -12.63 19.97
C GLY A 223 -14.16 -11.65 20.08
N TYR A 224 -14.71 -11.24 18.95
CA TYR A 224 -15.90 -10.39 18.90
C TYR A 224 -17.11 -11.05 19.55
N ASP A 225 -17.37 -12.34 19.31
CA ASP A 225 -18.52 -13.06 19.84
C ASP A 225 -18.45 -13.26 21.36
N VAL A 226 -17.26 -13.52 21.91
CA VAL A 226 -17.09 -13.83 23.33
C VAL A 226 -16.73 -12.63 24.22
N ARG A 227 -16.22 -11.56 23.61
CA ARG A 227 -15.82 -10.32 24.31
C ARG A 227 -16.30 -9.07 23.57
N PRO A 228 -17.64 -8.96 23.31
CA PRO A 228 -18.20 -7.76 22.67
C PRO A 228 -17.92 -6.49 23.50
N ASP A 229 -17.78 -6.61 24.81
CA ASP A 229 -17.39 -5.55 25.73
C ASP A 229 -16.01 -4.92 25.41
N LEU A 230 -15.13 -5.67 24.74
CA LEU A 230 -13.80 -5.20 24.29
C LEU A 230 -13.70 -4.98 22.79
N CYS A 231 -14.45 -5.72 21.99
CA CYS A 231 -14.32 -5.70 20.53
C CYS A 231 -15.37 -4.81 19.83
N ALA A 232 -16.56 -4.64 20.42
CA ALA A 232 -17.66 -3.85 19.84
C ALA A 232 -17.78 -2.47 20.50
N ILE A 233 -16.66 -1.81 20.82
CA ILE A 233 -16.65 -0.51 21.49
C ILE A 233 -17.09 0.58 20.53
N ASP A 234 -16.39 0.72 19.39
CA ASP A 234 -16.64 1.79 18.41
C ASP A 234 -17.50 1.30 17.24
N ASN A 235 -17.48 0.00 16.96
CA ASN A 235 -18.26 -0.62 15.90
C ASN A 235 -18.95 -1.90 16.37
N GLN A 236 -20.28 -1.90 16.35
CA GLN A 236 -21.10 -3.04 16.76
C GLN A 236 -21.44 -4.01 15.61
N VAL A 237 -20.93 -3.73 14.41
CA VAL A 237 -21.11 -4.61 13.26
C VAL A 237 -20.09 -5.74 13.31
N ASN A 238 -20.56 -6.95 13.08
CA ASN A 238 -19.75 -8.16 13.09
C ASN A 238 -18.57 -8.06 12.09
N PRO A 239 -17.32 -8.29 12.51
CA PRO A 239 -16.13 -8.13 11.66
C PRO A 239 -16.16 -8.99 10.39
N LYS A 240 -16.87 -10.12 10.40
CA LYS A 240 -17.06 -10.98 9.24
C LYS A 240 -17.77 -10.28 8.06
N ASN A 241 -18.60 -9.28 8.35
CA ASN A 241 -19.35 -8.54 7.34
C ASN A 241 -18.47 -7.64 6.48
N TYR A 242 -17.21 -7.45 6.87
CA TYR A 242 -16.24 -6.64 6.13
C TYR A 242 -15.34 -7.47 5.19
N LEU A 243 -15.40 -8.80 5.26
CA LEU A 243 -14.73 -9.64 4.25
C LEU A 243 -15.34 -9.33 2.87
N GLY A 244 -14.49 -8.96 1.90
CA GLY A 244 -14.94 -8.51 0.58
C GLY A 244 -15.40 -7.04 0.50
N LYS A 245 -15.20 -6.22 1.54
CA LYS A 245 -15.47 -4.77 1.51
C LYS A 245 -14.24 -3.91 1.21
N PHE A 246 -13.07 -4.50 1.25
CA PHE A 246 -11.79 -3.90 0.89
C PHE A 246 -11.04 -4.85 -0.05
N TRP A 247 -10.02 -4.34 -0.72
CA TRP A 247 -9.15 -5.14 -1.57
C TRP A 247 -7.89 -5.57 -0.82
N VAL A 248 -7.29 -6.63 -1.30
CA VAL A 248 -5.92 -7.05 -0.97
C VAL A 248 -5.18 -7.32 -2.26
N ASP A 249 -3.85 -7.36 -2.22
CA ASP A 249 -3.09 -7.80 -3.39
C ASP A 249 -2.91 -9.33 -3.43
N SER A 250 -2.41 -9.84 -4.55
CA SER A 250 -2.18 -11.26 -4.78
C SER A 250 -0.81 -11.75 -4.35
N LEU A 251 0.00 -10.89 -3.68
CA LEU A 251 1.38 -11.21 -3.34
C LEU A 251 1.47 -12.14 -2.14
N VAL A 252 1.30 -13.42 -2.38
CA VAL A 252 1.29 -14.49 -1.35
C VAL A 252 2.29 -15.62 -1.63
N HIS A 253 2.94 -15.64 -2.80
CA HIS A 253 4.03 -16.56 -3.20
C HIS A 253 3.69 -18.06 -3.20
N ASP A 254 2.42 -18.42 -3.02
CA ASP A 254 1.99 -19.82 -2.87
C ASP A 254 0.57 -20.01 -3.42
N GLY A 255 0.34 -21.06 -4.21
CA GLY A 255 -0.96 -21.32 -4.85
C GLY A 255 -2.05 -21.69 -3.85
N ASP A 256 -1.76 -22.48 -2.83
CA ASP A 256 -2.72 -22.84 -1.79
C ASP A 256 -3.10 -21.60 -0.95
N ALA A 257 -2.15 -20.68 -0.73
CA ALA A 257 -2.41 -19.41 -0.08
C ALA A 257 -3.30 -18.50 -0.94
N LEU A 258 -3.12 -18.48 -2.26
CA LEU A 258 -3.97 -17.71 -3.17
C LEU A 258 -5.39 -18.27 -3.20
N ASP A 259 -5.56 -19.60 -3.30
CA ASP A 259 -6.87 -20.27 -3.20
C ASP A 259 -7.58 -19.96 -1.87
N PHE A 260 -6.83 -20.01 -0.78
CA PHE A 260 -7.35 -19.66 0.54
C PHE A 260 -7.78 -18.18 0.60
N LEU A 261 -6.99 -17.27 0.03
CA LEU A 261 -7.30 -15.85 -0.01
C LEU A 261 -8.57 -15.58 -0.81
N ILE A 262 -8.70 -16.17 -2.00
CA ILE A 262 -9.91 -16.10 -2.84
C ILE A 262 -11.15 -16.60 -2.05
N LYS A 263 -11.02 -17.72 -1.35
CA LYS A 263 -12.10 -18.29 -0.54
C LYS A 263 -12.51 -17.39 0.63
N LYS A 264 -11.59 -16.59 1.19
CA LYS A 264 -11.84 -15.75 2.37
C LYS A 264 -12.30 -14.34 2.01
N ILE A 265 -11.66 -13.72 1.03
CA ILE A 265 -11.89 -12.31 0.66
C ILE A 265 -12.86 -12.20 -0.52
N GLY A 266 -12.84 -13.18 -1.43
CA GLY A 266 -13.57 -13.16 -2.70
C GLY A 266 -12.67 -12.78 -3.87
N ALA A 267 -12.83 -13.47 -5.01
CA ALA A 267 -12.02 -13.25 -6.21
C ALA A 267 -12.10 -11.81 -6.72
N ASP A 268 -13.21 -11.10 -6.52
CA ASP A 268 -13.45 -9.73 -7.00
C ASP A 268 -12.71 -8.66 -6.13
N LYS A 269 -12.01 -9.06 -5.08
CA LYS A 269 -11.32 -8.15 -4.14
C LYS A 269 -9.83 -8.45 -3.98
N ILE A 270 -9.26 -9.14 -4.96
CA ILE A 270 -7.82 -9.43 -5.02
C ILE A 270 -7.28 -8.82 -6.29
N ALA A 271 -6.41 -7.82 -6.16
CA ALA A 271 -5.74 -7.17 -7.29
C ALA A 271 -4.31 -7.73 -7.44
N LEU A 272 -3.77 -7.73 -8.66
CA LEU A 272 -2.38 -8.10 -8.88
C LEU A 272 -1.45 -7.18 -8.09
N GLY A 273 -0.59 -7.76 -7.25
CA GLY A 273 0.47 -7.06 -6.53
C GLY A 273 1.83 -7.69 -6.81
N SER A 274 2.87 -6.88 -6.86
CA SER A 274 4.21 -7.35 -7.21
C SER A 274 5.30 -7.02 -6.20
N ASP A 275 5.15 -5.98 -5.38
CA ASP A 275 6.23 -5.42 -4.53
C ASP A 275 7.54 -5.17 -5.30
N TYR A 276 7.43 -5.08 -6.64
CA TYR A 276 8.55 -4.86 -7.55
C TYR A 276 9.18 -3.47 -7.30
N PRO A 277 10.51 -3.34 -7.26
CA PRO A 277 11.53 -4.35 -7.59
C PRO A 277 12.23 -4.95 -6.34
N PHE A 278 11.54 -5.11 -5.25
CA PHE A 278 12.16 -5.53 -3.99
C PHE A 278 12.25 -7.07 -3.85
N PRO A 279 13.19 -7.57 -2.99
CA PRO A 279 13.52 -9.00 -2.93
C PRO A 279 12.36 -9.94 -2.53
N LEU A 280 11.33 -9.44 -1.83
CA LEU A 280 10.10 -10.20 -1.54
C LEU A 280 9.00 -9.95 -2.57
N GLY A 281 9.30 -9.24 -3.65
CA GLY A 281 8.39 -9.06 -4.77
C GLY A 281 8.36 -10.25 -5.71
N GLU A 282 7.39 -10.24 -6.62
CA GLU A 282 7.35 -11.15 -7.76
C GLU A 282 8.21 -10.61 -8.90
N LEU A 283 9.20 -11.40 -9.34
CA LEU A 283 10.03 -11.05 -10.49
C LEU A 283 9.28 -11.26 -11.82
N GLU A 284 8.28 -12.15 -11.82
CA GLU A 284 7.38 -12.40 -12.95
C GLU A 284 5.94 -12.16 -12.47
N PRO A 285 5.50 -10.88 -12.37
CA PRO A 285 4.19 -10.55 -11.82
C PRO A 285 3.06 -11.22 -12.60
N GLY A 286 2.12 -11.84 -11.87
CA GLY A 286 0.98 -12.54 -12.46
C GLY A 286 1.22 -14.02 -12.76
N LYS A 287 2.48 -14.50 -12.82
CA LYS A 287 2.81 -15.89 -13.15
C LYS A 287 2.14 -16.89 -12.21
N LEU A 288 2.06 -16.60 -10.91
CA LEU A 288 1.35 -17.45 -9.96
C LEU A 288 -0.13 -17.60 -10.39
N ILE A 289 -0.82 -16.50 -10.68
CA ILE A 289 -2.22 -16.49 -11.10
C ILE A 289 -2.40 -17.27 -12.40
N GLU A 290 -1.52 -17.04 -13.39
CA GLU A 290 -1.57 -17.74 -14.68
C GLU A 290 -1.38 -19.24 -14.55
N SER A 291 -0.53 -19.69 -13.60
CA SER A 291 -0.26 -21.12 -13.35
C SER A 291 -1.41 -21.87 -12.68
N MET A 292 -2.37 -21.16 -12.09
CA MET A 292 -3.52 -21.77 -11.42
C MET A 292 -4.56 -22.27 -12.41
N ASP A 293 -5.28 -23.33 -12.03
CA ASP A 293 -6.41 -23.87 -12.81
C ASP A 293 -7.70 -23.04 -12.56
N TYR A 294 -7.65 -21.74 -12.87
CA TYR A 294 -8.79 -20.85 -12.79
C TYR A 294 -9.41 -20.62 -14.17
N PRO A 295 -10.73 -20.38 -14.26
CA PRO A 295 -11.36 -19.88 -15.48
C PRO A 295 -10.71 -18.55 -15.95
N ASP A 296 -10.63 -18.35 -17.26
CA ASP A 296 -10.02 -17.14 -17.86
C ASP A 296 -10.66 -15.85 -17.30
N GLU A 297 -11.99 -15.81 -17.13
CA GLU A 297 -12.68 -14.67 -16.50
C GLU A 297 -12.16 -14.36 -15.08
N GLN A 298 -11.83 -15.38 -14.29
CA GLN A 298 -11.28 -15.18 -12.95
C GLN A 298 -9.82 -14.71 -13.01
N LYS A 299 -9.02 -15.22 -13.96
CA LYS A 299 -7.65 -14.74 -14.19
C LYS A 299 -7.65 -13.29 -14.61
N ASP A 300 -8.50 -12.88 -15.55
CA ASP A 300 -8.66 -11.50 -15.99
C ASP A 300 -9.00 -10.55 -14.82
N LYS A 301 -9.90 -10.99 -13.93
CA LYS A 301 -10.22 -10.22 -12.72
C LYS A 301 -9.01 -10.01 -11.83
N LEU A 302 -8.28 -11.08 -11.52
CA LEU A 302 -7.12 -11.04 -10.63
C LEU A 302 -5.95 -10.26 -11.23
N LEU A 303 -5.72 -10.39 -12.54
CA LEU A 303 -4.60 -9.76 -13.23
C LEU A 303 -4.83 -8.27 -13.54
N PHE A 304 -6.09 -7.85 -13.74
CA PHE A 304 -6.37 -6.52 -14.25
C PHE A 304 -7.64 -5.86 -13.66
N GLN A 305 -8.83 -6.49 -13.81
CA GLN A 305 -10.11 -5.79 -13.60
C GLN A 305 -10.27 -5.29 -12.15
N ASN A 306 -9.87 -6.10 -11.17
CA ASN A 306 -9.99 -5.74 -9.75
C ASN A 306 -9.09 -4.54 -9.37
N ALA A 307 -7.94 -4.39 -10.02
CA ALA A 307 -7.10 -3.21 -9.86
C ALA A 307 -7.80 -1.96 -10.41
N MET A 308 -8.43 -2.06 -11.59
CA MET A 308 -9.21 -0.96 -12.16
C MET A 308 -10.37 -0.55 -11.25
N ASP A 309 -11.10 -1.52 -10.71
CA ASP A 309 -12.23 -1.28 -9.79
C ASP A 309 -11.76 -0.59 -8.50
N TRP A 310 -10.66 -1.08 -7.92
CA TRP A 310 -10.07 -0.46 -6.73
C TRP A 310 -9.60 0.97 -7.01
N LEU A 311 -8.91 1.20 -8.13
CA LEU A 311 -8.43 2.53 -8.52
C LEU A 311 -9.57 3.45 -8.99
N GLY A 312 -10.75 2.90 -9.29
CA GLY A 312 -11.90 3.65 -9.80
C GLY A 312 -11.72 4.12 -11.24
N LEU A 313 -10.95 3.37 -12.00
CA LEU A 313 -10.65 3.67 -13.40
C LEU A 313 -11.59 2.88 -14.33
N PRO A 314 -12.01 3.47 -15.46
CA PRO A 314 -12.78 2.74 -16.45
C PRO A 314 -11.91 1.67 -17.14
N SER A 315 -12.50 0.55 -17.54
CA SER A 315 -11.78 -0.60 -18.12
C SER A 315 -10.94 -0.28 -19.37
N ASN A 316 -11.25 0.82 -20.05
CA ASN A 316 -10.54 1.29 -21.24
C ASN A 316 -9.55 2.44 -20.98
N TYR A 317 -9.19 2.69 -19.74
CA TYR A 317 -8.35 3.84 -19.36
C TYR A 317 -6.97 3.82 -20.03
N PHE A 318 -6.37 2.65 -20.18
CA PHE A 318 -5.05 2.47 -20.81
C PHE A 318 -5.10 2.04 -22.29
N SER A 319 -6.28 2.02 -22.90
CA SER A 319 -6.47 1.59 -24.30
C SER A 319 -5.99 2.60 -25.33
#